data_f8b25437a57abe2d0af33ce574a5909e
#
_entry.id   f8b25437a57abe2d0af33ce574a5909e
#
_cell.length_a   1.000
_cell.length_b   1.000
_cell.length_c   1.000
_cell.angle_alpha   90.00
_cell.angle_beta   90.00
_cell.angle_gamma   90.00
#
_symmetry.space_group_name_H-M   'P 1'
#
loop_
_entity.id
_entity.type
_entity.pdbx_description
1 polymer ?
#
loop_
_entity_poly.entity_id
_entity_poly.type
_entity_poly.pdbx_seq_one_letter_code
_entity_poly.pdbx_strand_id
1 'polypeptide(L)'
;MIRRAAVEEAAVLTSIAVEAKRYWGYPEHWITHWESDLTISPEFVRDNHVYVAEEDGEIRGFYALSVRGDKAELEQMWVTPAFMGTGVGKELFVDALDKIIGWDCLAS
;
A
#
# COMPACT_ATOMS: atom_id res chain seq x y z
N MET A 1 -12.07 -7.46 -1.48
CA MET A 1 -11.14 -8.59 -1.69
C MET A 1 -9.71 -8.07 -1.78
N ILE A 2 -8.78 -8.72 -1.12
CA ILE A 2 -7.36 -8.32 -1.20
C ILE A 2 -6.65 -9.24 -2.19
N ARG A 3 -5.95 -8.65 -3.15
CA ARG A 3 -5.21 -9.38 -4.18
C ARG A 3 -3.86 -8.73 -4.45
N ARG A 4 -2.99 -9.44 -5.13
CA ARG A 4 -1.70 -8.91 -5.56
C ARG A 4 -1.91 -7.76 -6.55
N ALA A 5 -1.15 -6.67 -6.39
CA ALA A 5 -1.18 -5.57 -7.33
C ALA A 5 -0.51 -5.96 -8.65
N ALA A 6 -1.05 -5.46 -9.76
CA ALA A 6 -0.41 -5.58 -11.06
C ALA A 6 0.55 -4.40 -11.28
N VAL A 7 1.63 -4.63 -12.03
CA VAL A 7 2.61 -3.56 -12.29
C VAL A 7 1.98 -2.38 -13.03
N GLU A 8 0.96 -2.63 -13.84
CA GLU A 8 0.23 -1.59 -14.58
C GLU A 8 -0.57 -0.66 -13.65
N GLU A 9 -0.78 -1.08 -12.40
CA GLU A 9 -1.54 -0.30 -11.42
C GLU A 9 -0.68 0.70 -10.64
N ALA A 10 0.61 0.76 -10.89
CA ALA A 10 1.55 1.63 -10.15
C ALA A 10 1.08 3.09 -10.11
N ALA A 11 0.57 3.64 -11.22
CA ALA A 11 0.08 5.02 -11.27
C ALA A 11 -1.14 5.23 -10.37
N VAL A 12 -2.04 4.25 -10.32
CA VAL A 12 -3.23 4.29 -9.45
C VAL A 12 -2.79 4.30 -7.98
N LEU A 13 -1.82 3.46 -7.63
CA LEU A 13 -1.31 3.38 -6.26
C LEU A 13 -0.65 4.68 -5.85
N THR A 14 0.11 5.31 -6.74
CA THR A 14 0.71 6.61 -6.50
C THR A 14 -0.36 7.66 -6.22
N SER A 15 -1.43 7.69 -7.03
CA SER A 15 -2.55 8.60 -6.82
C SER A 15 -3.19 8.42 -5.45
N ILE A 16 -3.38 7.18 -5.01
CA ILE A 16 -3.96 6.87 -3.69
C ILE A 16 -3.06 7.41 -2.58
N ALA A 17 -1.75 7.18 -2.67
CA ALA A 17 -0.81 7.66 -1.65
C ALA A 17 -0.82 9.19 -1.55
N VAL A 18 -0.82 9.89 -2.70
CA VAL A 18 -0.84 11.35 -2.73
C VAL A 18 -2.16 11.90 -2.19
N GLU A 19 -3.29 11.33 -2.60
CA GLU A 19 -4.61 11.75 -2.12
C GLU A 19 -4.76 11.55 -0.61
N ALA A 20 -4.29 10.41 -0.10
CA ALA A 20 -4.34 10.14 1.34
C ALA A 20 -3.49 11.15 2.12
N LYS A 21 -2.34 11.51 1.59
CA LYS A 21 -1.46 12.49 2.22
C LYS A 21 -2.13 13.87 2.26
N ARG A 22 -2.77 14.28 1.17
CA ARG A 22 -3.51 15.53 1.11
C ARG A 22 -4.66 15.57 2.10
N TYR A 23 -5.36 14.45 2.25
CA TYR A 23 -6.49 14.34 3.18
C TYR A 23 -6.08 14.70 4.61
N TRP A 24 -4.86 14.36 5.02
CA TRP A 24 -4.35 14.66 6.35
C TRP A 24 -3.96 16.12 6.56
N GLY A 25 -4.17 16.98 5.54
CA GLY A 25 -4.04 18.43 5.69
C GLY A 25 -2.64 18.97 5.58
N TYR A 26 -1.71 18.21 5.02
CA TYR A 26 -0.36 18.71 4.78
C TYR A 26 -0.38 19.81 3.70
N PRO A 27 0.44 20.89 3.87
CA PRO A 27 0.53 21.93 2.84
C PRO A 27 0.92 21.35 1.48
N GLU A 28 0.33 21.90 0.42
CA GLU A 28 0.55 21.40 -0.94
C GLU A 28 2.02 21.42 -1.34
N HIS A 29 2.79 22.42 -0.91
CA HIS A 29 4.21 22.51 -1.24
C HIS A 29 5.02 21.38 -0.56
N TRP A 30 4.56 20.87 0.59
CA TRP A 30 5.20 19.73 1.23
C TRP A 30 4.90 18.45 0.45
N ILE A 31 3.67 18.29 -0.03
CA ILE A 31 3.26 17.12 -0.83
C ILE A 31 4.08 17.09 -2.12
N THR A 32 4.25 18.22 -2.78
CA THR A 32 5.08 18.33 -3.99
C THR A 32 6.53 17.94 -3.70
N HIS A 33 7.06 18.38 -2.55
CA HIS A 33 8.41 18.01 -2.12
C HIS A 33 8.57 16.51 -1.89
N TRP A 34 7.52 15.85 -1.37
CA TRP A 34 7.53 14.41 -1.08
C TRP A 34 7.04 13.56 -2.24
N GLU A 35 6.68 14.14 -3.36
CA GLU A 35 6.08 13.42 -4.49
C GLU A 35 6.93 12.23 -4.94
N SER A 36 8.25 12.40 -5.00
CA SER A 36 9.14 11.31 -5.38
C SER A 36 9.12 10.16 -4.37
N ASP A 37 8.97 10.48 -3.07
CA ASP A 37 8.89 9.46 -2.01
C ASP A 37 7.55 8.74 -2.01
N LEU A 38 6.48 9.37 -2.51
CA LEU A 38 5.16 8.80 -2.60
C LEU A 38 4.93 8.04 -3.91
N THR A 39 5.84 8.19 -4.88
CA THR A 39 5.70 7.54 -6.17
C THR A 39 5.94 6.04 -6.07
N ILE A 40 4.94 5.27 -6.51
CA ILE A 40 5.04 3.82 -6.61
C ILE A 40 5.37 3.50 -8.07
N SER A 41 6.57 2.99 -8.31
CA SER A 41 6.98 2.64 -9.67
C SER A 41 6.54 1.22 -10.04
N PRO A 42 6.44 0.90 -11.35
CA PRO A 42 6.20 -0.50 -11.75
C PRO A 42 7.25 -1.46 -11.20
N GLU A 43 8.52 -1.03 -11.15
CA GLU A 43 9.60 -1.82 -10.60
C GLU A 43 9.40 -2.11 -9.12
N PHE A 44 8.91 -1.13 -8.36
CA PHE A 44 8.59 -1.31 -6.95
C PHE A 44 7.51 -2.38 -6.76
N VAL A 45 6.45 -2.32 -7.58
CA VAL A 45 5.36 -3.31 -7.52
C VAL A 45 5.88 -4.70 -7.86
N ARG A 46 6.75 -4.81 -8.85
CA ARG A 46 7.33 -6.09 -9.25
C ARG A 46 8.25 -6.68 -8.18
N ASP A 47 9.09 -5.84 -7.57
CA ASP A 47 10.17 -6.28 -6.70
C ASP A 47 9.76 -6.42 -5.23
N ASN A 48 8.58 -5.94 -4.86
CA ASN A 48 8.07 -6.01 -3.49
C ASN A 48 6.72 -6.71 -3.45
N HIS A 49 6.22 -6.96 -2.23
CA HIS A 49 4.93 -7.62 -2.03
C HIS A 49 3.86 -6.56 -1.86
N VAL A 50 3.21 -6.18 -2.95
CA VAL A 50 2.21 -5.11 -2.97
C VAL A 50 0.83 -5.73 -3.18
N TYR A 51 -0.10 -5.43 -2.28
CA TYR A 51 -1.47 -5.96 -2.28
C TYR A 51 -2.47 -4.84 -2.23
N VAL A 52 -3.57 -4.99 -2.96
CA VAL A 52 -4.63 -3.99 -3.04
C VAL A 52 -5.93 -4.56 -2.48
N ALA A 53 -6.71 -3.69 -1.85
CA ALA A 53 -8.09 -3.98 -1.46
C ALA A 53 -8.99 -3.51 -2.60
N GLU A 54 -9.61 -4.44 -3.30
CA GLU A 54 -10.47 -4.15 -4.46
C GLU A 54 -11.89 -4.61 -4.18
N GLU A 55 -12.85 -3.74 -4.44
CA GLU A 55 -14.29 -4.04 -4.38
C GLU A 55 -14.97 -3.41 -5.58
N ASP A 56 -15.81 -4.18 -6.27
CA ASP A 56 -16.58 -3.68 -7.42
C ASP A 56 -15.71 -3.07 -8.52
N GLY A 57 -14.49 -3.61 -8.70
CA GLY A 57 -13.56 -3.12 -9.70
C GLY A 57 -12.79 -1.88 -9.30
N GLU A 58 -12.93 -1.42 -8.05
CA GLU A 58 -12.30 -0.21 -7.55
C GLU A 58 -11.28 -0.54 -6.46
N ILE A 59 -10.08 0.03 -6.60
CA ILE A 59 -9.03 -0.11 -5.57
C ILE A 59 -9.29 0.92 -4.48
N ARG A 60 -9.53 0.44 -3.24
CA ARG A 60 -9.86 1.27 -2.09
C ARG A 60 -8.67 1.54 -1.18
N GLY A 61 -7.60 0.83 -1.36
CA GLY A 61 -6.39 1.00 -0.58
C GLY A 61 -5.37 -0.05 -0.97
N PHE A 62 -4.16 0.08 -0.42
CA PHE A 62 -3.10 -0.89 -0.68
C PHE A 62 -2.07 -0.89 0.44
N TYR A 63 -1.28 -1.96 0.51
CA TYR A 63 -0.08 -1.97 1.33
C TYR A 63 1.07 -2.61 0.55
N ALA A 64 2.29 -2.30 0.99
CA ALA A 64 3.49 -2.86 0.40
C ALA A 64 4.42 -3.36 1.49
N LEU A 65 4.91 -4.59 1.33
CA LEU A 65 5.88 -5.20 2.22
C LEU A 65 7.18 -5.45 1.46
N SER A 66 8.31 -5.16 2.09
CA SER A 66 9.61 -5.56 1.59
C SER A 66 10.16 -6.69 2.46
N VAL A 67 10.90 -7.60 1.85
CA VAL A 67 11.55 -8.70 2.56
C VAL A 67 13.05 -8.59 2.34
N ARG A 68 13.79 -8.49 3.45
CA ARG A 68 15.25 -8.42 3.42
C ARG A 68 15.80 -9.47 4.38
N GLY A 69 16.33 -10.56 3.81
CA GLY A 69 16.79 -11.69 4.62
C GLY A 69 15.60 -12.33 5.33
N ASP A 70 15.63 -12.36 6.66
CA ASP A 70 14.58 -12.93 7.49
C ASP A 70 13.61 -11.88 8.03
N LYS A 71 13.71 -10.63 7.55
CA LYS A 71 12.88 -9.52 8.02
C LYS A 71 11.90 -9.06 6.96
N ALA A 72 10.66 -8.82 7.37
CA ALA A 72 9.64 -8.19 6.54
C ALA A 72 9.32 -6.82 7.13
N GLU A 73 9.23 -5.80 6.28
CA GLU A 73 8.92 -4.44 6.68
C GLU A 73 7.70 -3.93 5.93
N LEU A 74 6.81 -3.24 6.65
CA LEU A 74 5.69 -2.54 6.03
C LEU A 74 6.18 -1.20 5.50
N GLU A 75 6.35 -1.10 4.17
CA GLU A 75 6.89 0.09 3.51
C GLU A 75 5.82 1.14 3.26
N GLN A 76 4.62 0.71 2.88
CA GLN A 76 3.52 1.60 2.50
C GLN A 76 2.21 1.00 2.97
N MET A 77 1.29 1.86 3.44
CA MET A 77 -0.10 1.48 3.69
C MET A 77 -0.96 2.74 3.55
N TRP A 78 -1.85 2.74 2.58
CA TRP A 78 -2.70 3.89 2.28
C TRP A 78 -4.11 3.45 1.95
N VAL A 79 -5.09 4.25 2.37
CA VAL A 79 -6.50 4.05 2.08
C VAL A 79 -7.00 5.29 1.35
N THR A 80 -7.77 5.09 0.28
CA THR A 80 -8.42 6.19 -0.45
C THR A 80 -9.29 6.99 0.53
N PRO A 81 -9.20 8.33 0.54
CA PRO A 81 -9.96 9.14 1.50
C PRO A 81 -11.46 8.82 1.57
N ALA A 82 -12.08 8.50 0.43
CA ALA A 82 -13.49 8.15 0.37
C ALA A 82 -13.85 6.92 1.21
N PHE A 83 -12.88 6.06 1.49
CA PHE A 83 -13.09 4.80 2.21
C PHE A 83 -12.42 4.76 3.58
N MET A 84 -11.88 5.89 4.04
CA MET A 84 -11.36 5.98 5.39
C MET A 84 -12.49 5.84 6.40
N GLY A 85 -12.26 5.07 7.46
CA GLY A 85 -13.28 4.81 8.47
C GLY A 85 -14.26 3.70 8.11
N THR A 86 -14.08 3.03 6.97
CA THR A 86 -14.97 1.93 6.55
C THR A 86 -14.44 0.55 6.89
N GLY A 87 -13.25 0.47 7.51
CA GLY A 87 -12.63 -0.80 7.87
C GLY A 87 -11.62 -1.32 6.84
N VAL A 88 -11.43 -0.63 5.72
CA VAL A 88 -10.47 -1.03 4.69
C VAL A 88 -9.03 -1.05 5.22
N GLY A 89 -8.66 -0.02 5.99
CA GLY A 89 -7.32 0.05 6.59
C GLY A 89 -7.06 -1.10 7.55
N LYS A 90 -8.05 -1.44 8.37
CA LYS A 90 -7.95 -2.57 9.31
C LYS A 90 -7.81 -3.89 8.55
N GLU A 91 -8.59 -4.08 7.49
CA GLU A 91 -8.54 -5.27 6.65
C GLU A 91 -7.16 -5.44 6.01
N LEU A 92 -6.59 -4.36 5.47
CA LEU A 92 -5.25 -4.37 4.90
C LEU A 92 -4.19 -4.69 5.95
N PHE A 93 -4.31 -4.10 7.14
CA PHE A 93 -3.35 -4.31 8.22
C PHE A 93 -3.35 -5.77 8.69
N VAL A 94 -4.54 -6.34 8.89
CA VAL A 94 -4.68 -7.74 9.30
C VAL A 94 -4.10 -8.67 8.24
N ASP A 95 -4.39 -8.39 6.95
CA ASP A 95 -3.84 -9.18 5.86
C ASP A 95 -2.31 -9.13 5.82
N ALA A 96 -1.74 -7.93 6.03
CA ALA A 96 -0.28 -7.76 6.09
C ALA A 96 0.34 -8.56 7.24
N LEU A 97 -0.28 -8.52 8.42
CA LEU A 97 0.20 -9.27 9.57
C LEU A 97 0.15 -10.77 9.31
N ASP A 98 -0.94 -11.27 8.71
CA ASP A 98 -1.06 -12.68 8.39
C ASP A 98 0.05 -13.15 7.44
N LYS A 99 0.42 -12.32 6.48
CA LYS A 99 1.51 -12.64 5.56
C LYS A 99 2.85 -12.69 6.25
N ILE A 100 3.13 -11.70 7.12
CA ILE A 100 4.39 -11.65 7.87
C ILE A 100 4.52 -12.88 8.77
N ILE A 101 3.45 -13.23 9.49
CA ILE A 101 3.42 -14.39 10.38
C ILE A 101 3.64 -15.68 9.56
N GLY A 102 2.98 -15.79 8.40
CA GLY A 102 3.13 -16.94 7.52
C GLY A 102 4.57 -17.10 7.03
N TRP A 103 5.23 -16.01 6.69
CA TRP A 103 6.63 -16.03 6.24
C TRP A 103 7.58 -16.42 7.37
N ASP A 104 7.34 -15.95 8.59
CA ASP A 104 8.12 -16.33 9.76
C ASP A 104 8.02 -17.84 10.02
N CYS A 105 6.82 -18.40 9.90
CA CYS A 105 6.60 -19.82 10.05
C CYS A 105 7.34 -20.63 8.96
N LEU A 106 7.43 -20.10 7.75
CA LEU A 106 8.14 -20.74 6.64
C LEU A 106 9.64 -20.62 6.79
N ALA A 107 10.12 -19.54 7.41
CA ALA A 107 11.55 -19.31 7.63
C ALA A 107 12.12 -20.13 8.77
N SER A 108 11.27 -20.57 9.67
CA SER A 108 11.70 -21.42 10.79
C SER A 108 11.60 -22.91 10.44
#